data_55025dcbf560f0ab359808fd140ce4e3
#
_entry.id   55025dcbf560f0ab359808fd140ce4e3
#
_cell.length_a   1.000
_cell.length_b   1.000
_cell.length_c   1.000
_cell.angle_alpha   90.00
_cell.angle_beta   90.00
_cell.angle_gamma   90.00
#
_symmetry.space_group_name_H-M   'P 1'
#
loop_
_entity.id
_entity.type
_entity.pdbx_description
1 polymer ?
#
loop_
_entity_poly.entity_id
_entity_poly.type
_entity_poly.pdbx_seq_one_letter_code
_entity_poly.pdbx_strand_id
1 'polypeptide(L)'
;MRNILIGLALVGLHTTTVSAGSDLLNEVKRNPQQAKSMCRDFKELNANGKSAHSKKSIRTIAKSRKLSNEDAEVLVTYVVGMHCPNVR
;
A
#
# COMPACT_ATOMS: atom_id res chain seq x y z
N MET A 1 11.43 41.20 8.07
CA MET A 1 10.23 41.16 7.63
C MET A 1 9.96 40.11 6.67
N ARG A 2 10.71 39.80 5.81
CA ARG A 2 10.42 38.82 4.92
C ARG A 2 10.38 37.50 5.49
N ASN A 3 10.92 37.21 6.56
CA ASN A 3 10.91 35.93 7.12
C ASN A 3 9.55 35.36 7.37
N ILE A 4 8.60 36.14 7.37
CA ILE A 4 7.26 35.70 7.62
C ILE A 4 6.79 34.66 6.67
N LEU A 5 7.18 34.75 5.45
CA LEU A 5 6.72 33.84 4.44
C LEU A 5 7.08 32.43 4.69
N ILE A 6 8.17 32.25 5.35
CA ILE A 6 8.64 30.93 5.60
C ILE A 6 7.67 30.06 6.35
N GLY A 7 7.01 30.63 7.28
CA GLY A 7 6.09 29.85 8.08
C GLY A 7 4.99 29.22 7.29
N LEU A 8 4.64 29.85 6.21
CA LEU A 8 3.52 29.36 5.43
C LEU A 8 3.81 28.06 4.75
N ALA A 9 5.01 27.92 4.27
CA ALA A 9 5.36 26.72 3.56
C ALA A 9 5.21 25.49 4.39
N LEU A 10 5.44 25.62 5.65
CA LEU A 10 5.37 24.46 6.53
C LEU A 10 3.99 23.88 6.65
N VAL A 11 3.04 24.74 6.62
CA VAL A 11 1.68 24.31 6.81
C VAL A 11 1.21 23.33 5.77
N GLY A 12 1.58 23.58 4.55
CA GLY A 12 1.12 22.74 3.48
C GLY A 12 1.60 21.31 3.56
N LEU A 13 2.69 21.11 4.23
CA LEU A 13 3.25 19.75 4.29
C LEU A 13 2.42 18.80 5.09
N HIS A 14 1.71 19.28 6.05
CA HIS A 14 0.98 18.40 6.93
C HIS A 14 -0.17 17.69 6.28
N THR A 15 -0.78 18.32 5.32
CA THR A 15 -2.00 17.75 4.76
C THR A 15 -1.73 16.57 3.84
N THR A 16 -0.54 16.48 3.28
CA THR A 16 -0.29 15.43 2.30
C THR A 16 -0.19 14.05 2.91
N THR A 17 0.23 13.95 4.16
CA THR A 17 0.42 12.64 4.76
C THR A 17 -0.88 11.96 5.11
N VAL A 18 -1.91 12.71 5.37
CA VAL A 18 -3.17 12.16 5.83
C VAL A 18 -3.87 11.32 4.79
N SER A 19 -3.75 11.69 3.53
CA SER A 19 -4.49 11.03 2.47
C SER A 19 -3.70 9.91 1.79
N ALA A 20 -2.53 9.58 2.28
CA ALA A 20 -1.68 8.60 1.61
C ALA A 20 -2.36 7.26 1.45
N GLY A 21 -3.04 6.76 2.48
CA GLY A 21 -3.72 5.48 2.41
C GLY A 21 -4.87 5.51 1.43
N SER A 22 -5.64 6.59 1.42
CA SER A 22 -6.75 6.72 0.50
C SER A 22 -6.29 6.77 -0.95
N ASP A 23 -5.21 7.49 -1.20
CA ASP A 23 -4.66 7.58 -2.55
C ASP A 23 -4.18 6.23 -3.04
N LEU A 24 -3.57 5.46 -2.15
CA LEU A 24 -3.09 4.13 -2.47
C LEU A 24 -4.24 3.22 -2.91
N LEU A 25 -5.32 3.20 -2.16
CA LEU A 25 -6.46 2.37 -2.49
C LEU A 25 -7.18 2.85 -3.73
N ASN A 26 -7.27 4.15 -3.92
CA ASN A 26 -7.89 4.69 -5.11
C ASN A 26 -7.12 4.31 -6.36
N GLU A 27 -5.80 4.28 -6.27
CA GLU A 27 -4.99 3.88 -7.39
C GLU A 27 -5.23 2.42 -7.76
N VAL A 28 -5.34 1.55 -6.76
CA VAL A 28 -5.61 0.14 -7.01
C VAL A 28 -6.99 -0.03 -7.64
N LYS A 29 -7.98 0.73 -7.18
CA LYS A 29 -9.32 0.67 -7.75
C LYS A 29 -9.32 1.04 -9.22
N ARG A 30 -8.50 1.99 -9.61
CA ARG A 30 -8.43 2.41 -11.00
C ARG A 30 -7.62 1.46 -11.86
N ASN A 31 -6.89 0.53 -11.25
CA ASN A 31 -6.00 -0.35 -11.98
C ASN A 31 -6.19 -1.80 -11.54
N PRO A 32 -7.29 -2.43 -11.97
CA PRO A 32 -7.57 -3.81 -11.55
C PRO A 32 -6.52 -4.82 -12.01
N GLN A 33 -5.78 -4.52 -13.05
CA GLN A 33 -4.71 -5.42 -13.48
C GLN A 33 -3.62 -5.54 -12.43
N GLN A 34 -3.36 -4.46 -11.73
CA GLN A 34 -2.38 -4.50 -10.65
C GLN A 34 -2.85 -5.44 -9.54
N ALA A 35 -4.12 -5.37 -9.18
CA ALA A 35 -4.66 -6.25 -8.16
C ALA A 35 -4.59 -7.71 -8.59
N LYS A 36 -4.89 -7.98 -9.85
CA LYS A 36 -4.82 -9.34 -10.36
C LYS A 36 -3.40 -9.89 -10.33
N SER A 37 -2.45 -9.04 -10.68
CA SER A 37 -1.05 -9.42 -10.63
C SER A 37 -0.63 -9.75 -9.20
N MET A 38 -1.04 -8.93 -8.25
CA MET A 38 -0.75 -9.19 -6.85
C MET A 38 -1.38 -10.49 -6.39
N CYS A 39 -2.59 -10.78 -6.80
CA CYS A 39 -3.24 -12.02 -6.45
C CYS A 39 -2.48 -13.23 -6.96
N ARG A 40 -1.95 -13.16 -8.17
CA ARG A 40 -1.12 -14.25 -8.70
C ARG A 40 0.10 -14.47 -7.81
N ASP A 41 0.76 -13.39 -7.43
CA ASP A 41 1.93 -13.49 -6.58
C ASP A 41 1.57 -14.08 -5.22
N PHE A 42 0.45 -13.69 -4.66
CA PHE A 42 0.00 -14.21 -3.38
C PHE A 42 -0.33 -15.69 -3.44
N LYS A 43 -0.94 -16.13 -4.52
CA LYS A 43 -1.24 -17.55 -4.70
C LYS A 43 0.03 -18.35 -4.81
N GLU A 44 1.04 -17.79 -5.45
CA GLU A 44 2.33 -18.45 -5.53
C GLU A 44 2.97 -18.57 -4.15
N LEU A 45 2.89 -17.52 -3.34
CA LEU A 45 3.37 -17.60 -1.97
C LEU A 45 2.66 -18.72 -1.22
N ASN A 46 1.34 -18.79 -1.34
CA ASN A 46 0.58 -19.83 -0.68
C ASN A 46 0.97 -21.22 -1.15
N ALA A 47 1.24 -21.37 -2.43
CA ALA A 47 1.67 -22.66 -2.97
C ALA A 47 3.00 -23.09 -2.38
N ASN A 48 3.81 -22.16 -1.95
CA ASN A 48 5.09 -22.42 -1.32
C ASN A 48 5.00 -22.45 0.21
N GLY A 49 3.80 -22.54 0.74
CA GLY A 49 3.60 -22.62 2.16
C GLY A 49 3.76 -21.30 2.91
N LYS A 50 3.70 -20.17 2.19
CA LYS A 50 3.88 -18.86 2.79
C LYS A 50 2.60 -18.05 2.75
N SER A 51 2.44 -17.15 3.71
CA SER A 51 1.26 -16.30 3.77
C SER A 51 1.56 -14.94 3.19
N ALA A 52 0.60 -14.40 2.42
CA ALA A 52 0.69 -13.04 1.93
C ALA A 52 0.66 -12.02 3.07
N HIS A 53 0.12 -12.42 4.22
CA HIS A 53 -0.01 -11.53 5.37
C HIS A 53 1.13 -11.66 6.38
N SER A 54 2.13 -12.48 6.12
CA SER A 54 3.25 -12.62 7.04
C SER A 54 4.05 -11.33 7.07
N LYS A 55 4.76 -11.11 8.17
CA LYS A 55 5.59 -9.92 8.29
C LYS A 55 6.62 -9.85 7.18
N LYS A 56 7.17 -11.00 6.80
CA LYS A 56 8.16 -11.05 5.75
C LYS A 56 7.56 -10.64 4.41
N SER A 57 6.39 -11.18 4.08
CA SER A 57 5.72 -10.84 2.82
C SER A 57 5.36 -9.36 2.78
N ILE A 58 4.84 -8.83 3.89
CA ILE A 58 4.50 -7.42 3.95
C ILE A 58 5.73 -6.54 3.74
N ARG A 59 6.86 -6.89 4.37
CA ARG A 59 8.08 -6.11 4.18
C ARG A 59 8.56 -6.14 2.73
N THR A 60 8.44 -7.29 2.09
CA THR A 60 8.85 -7.43 0.70
C THR A 60 8.00 -6.52 -0.20
N ILE A 61 6.70 -6.52 0.03
CA ILE A 61 5.80 -5.67 -0.75
C ILE A 61 6.08 -4.20 -0.48
N ALA A 62 6.30 -3.86 0.78
CA ALA A 62 6.61 -2.49 1.14
C ALA A 62 7.84 -1.98 0.41
N LYS A 63 8.88 -2.80 0.35
CA LYS A 63 10.10 -2.40 -0.35
C LYS A 63 9.89 -2.28 -1.84
N SER A 64 9.21 -3.24 -2.44
CA SER A 64 9.05 -3.23 -3.88
C SER A 64 8.16 -2.10 -4.36
N ARG A 65 7.25 -1.64 -3.52
CA ARG A 65 6.32 -0.58 -3.89
C ARG A 65 6.62 0.75 -3.20
N LYS A 66 7.71 0.80 -2.43
CA LYS A 66 8.13 2.02 -1.73
C LYS A 66 7.06 2.52 -0.79
N LEU A 67 6.54 1.61 0.00
CA LEU A 67 5.49 1.90 0.98
C LEU A 67 6.01 1.65 2.39
N SER A 68 5.33 2.23 3.38
CA SER A 68 5.54 1.83 4.75
C SER A 68 4.98 0.44 4.95
N ASN A 69 5.38 -0.22 6.02
CA ASN A 69 4.83 -1.54 6.33
C ASN A 69 3.33 -1.47 6.58
N GLU A 70 2.88 -0.41 7.22
CA GLU A 70 1.46 -0.22 7.46
C GLU A 70 0.67 -0.07 6.17
N ASP A 71 1.18 0.74 5.26
CA ASP A 71 0.50 0.93 3.99
C ASP A 71 0.51 -0.35 3.17
N ALA A 72 1.61 -1.10 3.22
CA ALA A 72 1.67 -2.37 2.52
C ALA A 72 0.65 -3.35 3.09
N GLU A 73 0.48 -3.37 4.40
CA GLU A 73 -0.50 -4.24 5.02
C GLU A 73 -1.92 -3.87 4.61
N VAL A 74 -2.22 -2.58 4.57
CA VAL A 74 -3.52 -2.12 4.11
C VAL A 74 -3.75 -2.55 2.67
N LEU A 75 -2.76 -2.39 1.83
CA LEU A 75 -2.87 -2.75 0.42
C LEU A 75 -3.13 -4.24 0.25
N VAL A 76 -2.36 -5.08 0.94
CA VAL A 76 -2.55 -6.53 0.85
C VAL A 76 -3.93 -6.92 1.33
N THR A 77 -4.37 -6.38 2.45
CA THR A 77 -5.68 -6.68 3.00
C THR A 77 -6.78 -6.32 2.02
N TYR A 78 -6.67 -5.15 1.41
CA TYR A 78 -7.67 -4.70 0.45
C TYR A 78 -7.70 -5.61 -0.79
N VAL A 79 -6.53 -5.89 -1.35
CA VAL A 79 -6.46 -6.68 -2.58
C VAL A 79 -6.99 -8.09 -2.34
N VAL A 80 -6.58 -8.70 -1.24
CA VAL A 80 -7.05 -10.05 -0.92
C VAL A 80 -8.55 -10.05 -0.71
N GLY A 81 -9.05 -9.12 0.09
CA GLY A 81 -10.48 -9.09 0.39
C GLY A 81 -11.35 -8.85 -0.82
N MET A 82 -10.90 -8.01 -1.74
CA MET A 82 -11.72 -7.62 -2.87
C MET A 82 -11.51 -8.47 -4.11
N HIS A 83 -10.33 -9.07 -4.27
CA HIS A 83 -10.01 -9.73 -5.53
C HIS A 83 -9.63 -11.19 -5.41
N CYS A 84 -9.11 -11.63 -4.27
CA CYS A 84 -8.70 -13.02 -4.11
C CYS A 84 -8.87 -13.46 -2.66
N PRO A 85 -10.11 -13.56 -2.18
CA PRO A 85 -10.37 -13.83 -0.77
C PRO A 85 -9.90 -15.21 -0.29
N ASN A 86 -9.56 -16.11 -1.19
CA ASN A 86 -9.04 -17.41 -0.81
C ASN A 86 -7.55 -17.39 -0.48
N VAL A 87 -6.87 -16.30 -0.72
CA VAL A 87 -5.46 -16.18 -0.40
C VAL A 87 -5.27 -16.07 1.10
N ARG A 88 -4.25 -16.77 1.60
CA ARG A 88 -3.87 -16.72 3.02
C ARG A 88 -2.59 -15.93 3.21
#